data_5efaca507cc1ad26f190863bed338fdb
#
_entry.id   5efaca507cc1ad26f190863bed338fdb
#
_cell.length_a   1.000
_cell.length_b   1.000
_cell.length_c   1.000
_cell.angle_alpha   90.00
_cell.angle_beta   90.00
_cell.angle_gamma   90.00
#
_symmetry.space_group_name_H-M   'P 1'
#
loop_
_entity.id
_entity.type
_entity.pdbx_description
1 polymer ?
#
loop_
_entity_poly.entity_id
_entity_poly.type
_entity_poly.pdbx_seq_one_letter_code
_entity_poly.pdbx_strand_id
1 'polypeptide(L)'
;VSDENHTVIRTAALAHIRDRRLLQARSVGKTAFYMAGGKIDPGETPEQALHREVREELDAGIVEGTVRELGVFEAEAFGHRPGTRLHMTCFLAELTDEPRATSEVAEIRWFTEAEYTAMPETAPGSRLVFARLRELNLVD
;
A
#
# COMPACT_ATOMS: atom_id res chain seq x y z
N VAL A 1 -7.62 -18.20 24.54
CA VAL A 1 -7.70 -16.78 24.26
C VAL A 1 -7.57 -16.56 22.76
N SER A 2 -8.51 -15.86 22.21
CA SER A 2 -8.61 -15.70 20.77
C SER A 2 -7.36 -15.08 20.13
N ASP A 3 -6.68 -14.20 20.85
CA ASP A 3 -5.53 -13.50 20.30
C ASP A 3 -4.31 -14.39 20.06
N GLU A 4 -4.25 -15.51 20.72
CA GLU A 4 -3.13 -16.43 20.56
C GLU A 4 -3.02 -17.00 19.16
N ASN A 5 -4.13 -17.02 18.43
CA ASN A 5 -4.18 -17.57 17.08
C ASN A 5 -4.10 -16.53 15.99
N HIS A 6 -3.96 -15.26 16.36
CA HIS A 6 -3.90 -14.19 15.40
C HIS A 6 -2.45 -13.83 15.10
N THR A 7 -2.12 -13.83 13.83
CA THR A 7 -0.85 -13.32 13.35
C THR A 7 -1.09 -11.92 12.85
N VAL A 8 -0.27 -10.99 13.28
CA VAL A 8 -0.34 -9.59 12.82
C VAL A 8 0.87 -9.29 11.95
N ILE A 9 0.62 -8.82 10.75
CA ILE A 9 1.66 -8.37 9.84
C ILE A 9 1.67 -6.85 9.87
N ARG A 10 2.79 -6.27 10.29
CA ARG A 10 2.96 -4.83 10.37
C ARG A 10 3.66 -4.34 9.12
N THR A 11 3.01 -3.44 8.39
CA THR A 11 3.52 -2.95 7.12
C THR A 11 3.49 -1.44 7.05
N ALA A 12 4.29 -0.89 6.13
CA ALA A 12 4.23 0.50 5.73
C ALA A 12 3.83 0.53 4.25
N ALA A 13 2.96 1.46 3.89
CA ALA A 13 2.43 1.53 2.53
C ALA A 13 2.41 2.97 2.02
N LEU A 14 2.61 3.11 0.71
CA LEU A 14 2.61 4.39 0.02
C LEU A 14 1.23 4.67 -0.57
N ALA A 15 0.65 5.82 -0.24
CA ALA A 15 -0.48 6.36 -0.95
C ALA A 15 0.03 7.50 -1.83
N HIS A 16 0.34 7.19 -3.08
CA HIS A 16 0.80 8.18 -4.06
C HIS A 16 -0.33 8.45 -5.03
N ILE A 17 -0.70 9.72 -5.15
CA ILE A 17 -1.86 10.14 -5.93
C ILE A 17 -1.39 10.99 -7.10
N ARG A 18 -1.92 10.68 -8.29
CA ARG A 18 -1.70 11.44 -9.50
C ARG A 18 -3.00 11.50 -10.29
N ASP A 19 -3.41 12.70 -10.67
CA ASP A 19 -4.66 12.90 -11.43
C ASP A 19 -5.87 12.28 -10.75
N ARG A 20 -5.92 12.41 -9.41
CA ARG A 20 -6.99 11.90 -8.55
C ARG A 20 -7.14 10.38 -8.62
N ARG A 21 -6.02 9.69 -8.85
CA ARG A 21 -5.95 8.22 -8.88
C ARG A 21 -4.83 7.75 -7.97
N LEU A 22 -5.06 6.63 -7.32
CA LEU A 22 -4.11 6.05 -6.37
C LEU A 22 -3.25 4.99 -7.06
N LEU A 23 -1.95 5.11 -6.87
CA LEU A 23 -0.98 4.15 -7.40
C LEU A 23 -1.10 2.80 -6.69
N GLN A 24 -1.15 1.75 -7.49
CA GLN A 24 -1.17 0.37 -7.01
C GLN A 24 -0.16 -0.46 -7.80
N ALA A 25 0.35 -1.50 -7.20
CA ALA A 25 1.33 -2.40 -7.79
C ALA A 25 0.83 -3.83 -7.70
N ARG A 26 1.06 -4.60 -8.77
CA ARG A 26 0.73 -6.01 -8.80
C ARG A 26 2.03 -6.81 -8.88
N SER A 27 2.25 -7.70 -7.93
CA SER A 27 3.44 -8.54 -7.90
C SER A 27 3.38 -9.63 -8.96
N VAL A 28 4.54 -10.07 -9.40
CA VAL A 28 4.65 -11.17 -10.36
C VAL A 28 3.92 -12.40 -9.79
N GLY A 29 3.07 -13.00 -10.60
CA GLY A 29 2.30 -14.19 -10.21
C GLY A 29 1.06 -13.91 -9.38
N LYS A 30 0.75 -12.66 -9.10
CA LYS A 30 -0.45 -12.28 -8.33
C LYS A 30 -1.47 -11.59 -9.24
N THR A 31 -2.74 -11.65 -8.84
CA THR A 31 -3.84 -11.02 -9.59
C THR A 31 -4.21 -9.65 -9.00
N ALA A 32 -4.19 -9.55 -7.68
CA ALA A 32 -4.61 -8.33 -6.99
C ALA A 32 -3.52 -7.26 -7.01
N PHE A 33 -3.96 -6.00 -7.06
CA PHE A 33 -3.09 -4.85 -6.89
C PHE A 33 -3.11 -4.41 -5.44
N TYR A 34 -1.98 -3.91 -4.95
CA TYR A 34 -1.79 -3.39 -3.60
C TYR A 34 -1.07 -2.05 -3.67
N MET A 35 -1.11 -1.25 -2.61
CA MET A 35 -0.19 -0.12 -2.51
C MET A 35 1.24 -0.64 -2.45
N ALA A 36 2.18 0.12 -2.99
CA ALA A 36 3.59 -0.18 -2.82
C ALA A 36 3.93 -0.10 -1.34
N GLY A 37 4.75 -1.03 -0.88
CA GLY A 37 5.12 -1.12 0.54
C GLY A 37 5.41 -2.55 0.93
N GLY A 38 5.59 -2.77 2.22
CA GLY A 38 5.87 -4.11 2.72
C GLY A 38 6.09 -4.12 4.21
N LYS A 39 6.58 -5.26 4.68
CA LYS A 39 6.78 -5.49 6.12
C LYS A 39 7.82 -4.56 6.69
N ILE A 40 7.55 -4.08 7.91
CA ILE A 40 8.50 -3.29 8.68
C ILE A 40 9.48 -4.26 9.31
N ASP A 41 10.77 -4.06 9.05
CA ASP A 41 11.83 -4.93 9.61
C ASP A 41 12.10 -4.57 11.06
N PRO A 42 12.61 -5.52 11.86
CA PRO A 42 13.01 -5.22 13.23
C PRO A 42 13.96 -4.03 13.28
N GLY A 43 13.66 -3.07 14.14
CA GLY A 43 14.49 -1.88 14.29
C GLY A 43 14.19 -0.74 13.31
N GLU A 44 13.33 -0.99 12.31
CA GLU A 44 12.89 0.07 11.41
C GLU A 44 11.68 0.81 11.97
N THR A 45 11.63 2.10 11.69
CA THR A 45 10.36 2.83 11.85
C THR A 45 9.50 2.56 10.61
N PRO A 46 8.17 2.79 10.71
CA PRO A 46 7.32 2.67 9.52
C PRO A 46 7.78 3.54 8.35
N GLU A 47 8.23 4.75 8.62
CA GLU A 47 8.69 5.64 7.57
C GLU A 47 9.98 5.12 6.90
N GLN A 48 10.89 4.55 7.70
CA GLN A 48 12.12 3.95 7.15
C GLN A 48 11.77 2.77 6.23
N ALA A 49 10.82 1.94 6.67
CA ALA A 49 10.35 0.81 5.85
C ALA A 49 9.73 1.31 4.55
N LEU A 50 8.97 2.40 4.61
CA LEU A 50 8.37 3.00 3.43
C LEU A 50 9.43 3.39 2.40
N HIS A 51 10.47 4.11 2.82
CA HIS A 51 11.54 4.54 1.92
C HIS A 51 12.22 3.33 1.26
N ARG A 52 12.51 2.31 2.03
CA ARG A 52 13.17 1.10 1.53
C ARG A 52 12.29 0.36 0.52
N GLU A 53 11.03 0.13 0.87
CA GLU A 53 10.11 -0.62 0.02
C GLU A 53 9.80 0.12 -1.28
N VAL A 54 9.64 1.43 -1.22
CA VAL A 54 9.39 2.22 -2.43
C VAL A 54 10.58 2.14 -3.37
N ARG A 55 11.79 2.19 -2.83
CA ARG A 55 12.99 2.04 -3.67
C ARG A 55 13.07 0.66 -4.29
N GLU A 56 12.78 -0.38 -3.51
CA GLU A 56 12.84 -1.76 -4.00
C GLU A 56 11.78 -2.07 -5.05
N GLU A 57 10.56 -1.59 -4.85
CA GLU A 57 9.43 -1.96 -5.69
C GLU A 57 9.21 -1.02 -6.89
N LEU A 58 9.47 0.27 -6.71
CA LEU A 58 9.17 1.28 -7.72
C LEU A 58 10.39 1.95 -8.31
N ASP A 59 11.57 1.62 -7.80
CA ASP A 59 12.83 2.27 -8.20
C ASP A 59 12.72 3.79 -8.12
N ALA A 60 12.11 4.27 -7.04
CA ALA A 60 11.88 5.69 -6.82
C ALA A 60 12.23 6.07 -5.39
N GLY A 61 12.62 7.33 -5.23
CA GLY A 61 12.80 7.93 -3.91
C GLY A 61 11.57 8.73 -3.53
N ILE A 62 11.56 9.19 -2.28
CA ILE A 62 10.49 10.02 -1.76
C ILE A 62 11.02 11.44 -1.57
N VAL A 63 10.24 12.43 -2.00
CA VAL A 63 10.63 13.84 -1.85
C VAL A 63 10.63 14.19 -0.36
N GLU A 64 11.75 14.71 0.12
CA GLU A 64 11.91 15.10 1.52
C GLU A 64 10.85 16.15 1.89
N GLY A 65 10.26 15.97 3.06
CA GLY A 65 9.27 16.92 3.58
C GLY A 65 7.84 16.67 3.09
N THR A 66 7.63 15.69 2.21
CA THR A 66 6.29 15.41 1.69
C THR A 66 5.57 14.25 2.39
N VAL A 67 6.28 13.51 3.23
CA VAL A 67 5.69 12.34 3.89
C VAL A 67 4.71 12.80 4.96
N ARG A 68 3.47 12.29 4.87
CA ARG A 68 2.44 12.58 5.86
C ARG A 68 1.70 11.29 6.15
N GLU A 69 1.54 10.96 7.42
CA GLU A 69 0.77 9.77 7.77
C GLU A 69 -0.70 9.99 7.44
N LEU A 70 -1.25 9.12 6.60
CA LEU A 70 -2.67 9.13 6.28
C LEU A 70 -3.46 8.46 7.39
N GLY A 71 -2.91 7.39 7.96
CA GLY A 71 -3.53 6.66 9.04
C GLY A 71 -3.00 5.25 9.14
N VAL A 72 -3.50 4.55 10.16
CA VAL A 72 -3.23 3.14 10.38
C VAL A 72 -4.50 2.38 10.03
N PHE A 73 -4.39 1.39 9.16
CA PHE A 73 -5.53 0.61 8.69
C PHE A 73 -5.34 -0.84 9.11
N GLU A 74 -6.40 -1.41 9.65
CA GLU A 74 -6.38 -2.82 10.05
C GLU A 74 -7.41 -3.57 9.23
N ALA A 75 -7.00 -4.71 8.69
CA ALA A 75 -7.84 -5.52 7.83
C ALA A 75 -7.37 -6.96 7.86
N GLU A 76 -8.13 -7.86 7.25
CA GLU A 76 -7.65 -9.20 7.00
C GLU A 76 -6.52 -9.13 5.98
N ALA A 77 -5.46 -9.88 6.22
CA ALA A 77 -4.31 -9.92 5.29
C ALA A 77 -4.67 -10.80 4.10
N PHE A 78 -4.91 -10.17 2.96
CA PHE A 78 -5.34 -10.86 1.74
C PHE A 78 -4.26 -11.83 1.25
N GLY A 79 -4.66 -13.05 0.91
CA GLY A 79 -3.74 -14.06 0.41
C GLY A 79 -2.96 -14.80 1.49
N HIS A 80 -3.21 -14.49 2.76
CA HIS A 80 -2.59 -15.17 3.90
C HIS A 80 -3.60 -16.13 4.53
N ARG A 81 -3.11 -16.96 5.49
CA ARG A 81 -3.99 -17.90 6.15
C ARG A 81 -5.06 -17.14 6.95
N PRO A 82 -6.26 -17.74 7.08
CA PRO A 82 -7.35 -17.11 7.83
C PRO A 82 -6.91 -16.74 9.25
N GLY A 83 -7.36 -15.58 9.72
CA GLY A 83 -6.97 -15.07 11.03
C GLY A 83 -5.73 -14.19 11.01
N THR A 84 -5.02 -14.10 9.89
CA THR A 84 -3.90 -13.20 9.75
C THR A 84 -4.42 -11.78 9.54
N ARG A 85 -3.96 -10.85 10.40
CA ARG A 85 -4.39 -9.46 10.34
C ARG A 85 -3.29 -8.58 9.78
N LEU A 86 -3.68 -7.60 9.01
CA LEU A 86 -2.79 -6.57 8.48
C LEU A 86 -2.91 -5.34 9.36
N HIS A 87 -1.77 -4.82 9.81
CA HIS A 87 -1.67 -3.53 10.51
C HIS A 87 -0.81 -2.66 9.62
N MET A 88 -1.44 -1.79 8.86
CA MET A 88 -0.77 -1.03 7.81
C MET A 88 -0.72 0.44 8.14
N THR A 89 0.50 0.97 8.30
CA THR A 89 0.71 2.41 8.43
C THR A 89 0.87 2.96 7.03
N CYS A 90 -0.05 3.82 6.62
CA CYS A 90 -0.10 4.35 5.27
C CYS A 90 0.30 5.82 5.26
N PHE A 91 1.14 6.18 4.30
CA PHE A 91 1.67 7.54 4.17
C PHE A 91 1.35 8.12 2.80
N LEU A 92 0.95 9.40 2.79
CA LEU A 92 0.94 10.19 1.57
C LEU A 92 2.35 10.68 1.33
N ALA A 93 2.83 10.63 0.10
CA ALA A 93 4.15 11.12 -0.24
C ALA A 93 4.28 11.37 -1.74
N GLU A 94 5.17 12.30 -2.10
CA GLU A 94 5.54 12.56 -3.48
C GLU A 94 6.83 11.83 -3.82
N LEU A 95 6.97 11.42 -5.07
CA LEU A 95 8.13 10.65 -5.52
C LEU A 95 9.13 11.53 -6.26
N THR A 96 10.42 11.25 -6.08
CA THR A 96 11.49 11.99 -6.76
C THR A 96 11.64 11.58 -8.23
N ASP A 97 11.22 10.36 -8.55
CA ASP A 97 11.37 9.79 -9.87
C ASP A 97 10.04 9.24 -10.35
N GLU A 98 9.89 9.09 -11.67
CA GLU A 98 8.75 8.40 -12.22
C GLU A 98 8.79 6.95 -11.75
N PRO A 99 7.74 6.48 -11.05
CA PRO A 99 7.75 5.10 -10.55
C PRO A 99 7.66 4.11 -11.70
N ARG A 100 8.33 2.99 -11.55
CA ARG A 100 8.31 1.92 -12.55
C ARG A 100 8.39 0.57 -11.87
N ALA A 101 7.84 -0.44 -12.52
CA ALA A 101 7.87 -1.79 -12.02
C ALA A 101 9.29 -2.32 -12.01
N THR A 102 9.69 -2.92 -10.89
CA THR A 102 10.98 -3.62 -10.76
C THR A 102 10.76 -5.11 -11.01
N SER A 103 11.80 -5.92 -10.77
CA SER A 103 11.72 -7.36 -11.05
C SER A 103 10.64 -8.10 -10.25
N GLU A 104 10.27 -7.60 -9.08
CA GLU A 104 9.24 -8.23 -8.25
C GLU A 104 7.84 -7.75 -8.57
N VAL A 105 7.73 -6.64 -9.29
CA VAL A 105 6.45 -6.00 -9.63
C VAL A 105 6.18 -6.20 -11.11
N ALA A 106 5.06 -6.85 -11.41
CA ALA A 106 4.70 -7.12 -12.81
C ALA A 106 4.11 -5.89 -13.49
N GLU A 107 3.39 -5.08 -12.73
CA GLU A 107 2.66 -3.95 -13.32
C GLU A 107 2.38 -2.91 -12.24
N ILE A 108 2.41 -1.62 -12.62
CA ILE A 108 1.88 -0.54 -11.77
C ILE A 108 0.77 0.15 -12.54
N ARG A 109 -0.20 0.67 -11.80
CA ARG A 109 -1.36 1.35 -12.40
C ARG A 109 -1.98 2.30 -11.39
N TRP A 110 -2.53 3.41 -11.87
CA TRP A 110 -3.29 4.33 -11.03
C TRP A 110 -4.78 4.04 -11.20
N PHE A 111 -5.51 4.02 -10.08
CA PHE A 111 -6.94 3.70 -10.07
C PHE A 111 -7.76 4.77 -9.38
N THR A 112 -8.94 5.02 -9.89
CA THR A 112 -10.01 5.61 -9.09
C THR A 112 -10.58 4.51 -8.19
N GLU A 113 -11.37 4.88 -7.19
CA GLU A 113 -12.02 3.87 -6.33
C GLU A 113 -12.90 2.93 -7.16
N ALA A 114 -13.70 3.49 -8.07
CA ALA A 114 -14.59 2.68 -8.90
C ALA A 114 -13.80 1.70 -9.78
N GLU A 115 -12.70 2.16 -10.36
CA GLU A 115 -11.86 1.30 -11.19
C GLU A 115 -11.27 0.16 -10.37
N TYR A 116 -10.81 0.45 -9.17
CA TYR A 116 -10.23 -0.59 -8.30
C TYR A 116 -11.28 -1.61 -7.88
N THR A 117 -12.46 -1.12 -7.47
CA THR A 117 -13.55 -2.00 -7.02
C THR A 117 -14.02 -2.93 -8.13
N ALA A 118 -13.88 -2.51 -9.38
CA ALA A 118 -14.30 -3.32 -10.53
C ALA A 118 -13.31 -4.43 -10.89
N MET A 119 -12.13 -4.46 -10.26
CA MET A 119 -11.14 -5.51 -10.52
C MET A 119 -11.63 -6.86 -10.00
N PRO A 120 -11.19 -7.97 -10.65
CA PRO A 120 -11.62 -9.31 -10.22
C PRO A 120 -11.26 -9.66 -8.78
N GLU A 121 -10.12 -9.15 -8.30
CA GLU A 121 -9.69 -9.33 -6.92
C GLU A 121 -9.23 -8.00 -6.37
N THR A 122 -9.60 -7.70 -5.14
CA THR A 122 -9.20 -6.47 -4.46
C THR A 122 -8.75 -6.79 -3.04
N ALA A 123 -7.72 -6.09 -2.58
CA ALA A 123 -7.21 -6.27 -1.24
C ALA A 123 -8.02 -5.43 -0.25
N PRO A 124 -8.45 -6.00 0.89
CA PRO A 124 -9.23 -5.26 1.88
C PRO A 124 -8.52 -3.99 2.37
N GLY A 125 -7.20 -4.05 2.57
CA GLY A 125 -6.43 -2.87 2.99
C GLY A 125 -6.50 -1.73 1.98
N SER A 126 -6.38 -2.06 0.70
CA SER A 126 -6.49 -1.04 -0.35
C SER A 126 -7.88 -0.42 -0.39
N ARG A 127 -8.93 -1.23 -0.23
CA ARG A 127 -10.30 -0.71 -0.22
C ARG A 127 -10.50 0.30 0.90
N LEU A 128 -9.94 0.05 2.09
CA LEU A 128 -10.04 0.97 3.21
C LEU A 128 -9.33 2.30 2.90
N VAL A 129 -8.17 2.23 2.25
CA VAL A 129 -7.43 3.44 1.88
C VAL A 129 -8.20 4.24 0.84
N PHE A 130 -8.77 3.60 -0.18
CA PHE A 130 -9.60 4.30 -1.16
C PHE A 130 -10.77 5.02 -0.49
N ALA A 131 -11.47 4.34 0.43
CA ALA A 131 -12.58 4.95 1.15
C ALA A 131 -12.14 6.20 1.91
N ARG A 132 -11.00 6.12 2.59
CA ARG A 132 -10.47 7.26 3.34
C ARG A 132 -10.09 8.41 2.41
N LEU A 133 -9.44 8.10 1.30
CA LEU A 133 -9.05 9.12 0.34
C LEU A 133 -10.26 9.80 -0.32
N ARG A 134 -11.34 9.04 -0.53
CA ARG A 134 -12.61 9.61 -1.02
C ARG A 134 -13.20 10.56 0.01
N GLU A 135 -13.20 10.19 1.29
CA GLU A 135 -13.67 11.08 2.36
C GLU A 135 -12.90 12.40 2.37
N LEU A 136 -11.60 12.32 2.10
CA LEU A 136 -10.73 13.51 2.05
C LEU A 136 -10.79 14.23 0.69
N ASN A 137 -11.55 13.72 -0.25
CA ASN A 137 -11.68 14.27 -1.60
C ASN A 137 -10.34 14.35 -2.34
N LEU A 138 -9.50 13.34 -2.17
CA LEU A 138 -8.19 13.27 -2.83
C LEU A 138 -8.18 12.37 -4.06
N VAL A 139 -9.13 11.45 -4.17
CA VAL A 139 -9.27 10.56 -5.33
C VAL A 139 -10.72 10.53 -5.79
N ASP A 140 -10.91 10.13 -7.03
CA ASP A 140 -12.23 9.89 -7.61
C ASP A 140 -12.66 8.43 -7.39
#